data_28d77528b8155a1cbb0b9a959bdda092
#
_entry.id   28d77528b8155a1cbb0b9a959bdda092
#
_cell.length_a   1.000
_cell.length_b   1.000
_cell.length_c   1.000
_cell.angle_alpha   90.00
_cell.angle_beta   90.00
_cell.angle_gamma   90.00
#
_symmetry.space_group_name_H-M   'P 1'
#
loop_
_entity.id
_entity.type
_entity.pdbx_description
1 polymer ?
#
loop_
_entity_poly.entity_id
_entity_poly.type
_entity_poly.pdbx_seq_one_letter_code
_entity_poly.pdbx_strand_id
1 'polypeptide(L)'
;IVTNRDLRFEKINSRSILEVMTSENLVTAAEGTTLQEAEGILQQNKIEKLPVVDVNYKLVGLITFRDITKLAQKPVANKDKFGRLRVAAALGVTADALERATALVNAGVDAVIIDTAHGHTKGVVDVLKLVKAKFPNLDVIVGNIATPEAALYLVENGADGVKVGI
;
A
#
# COMPACT_ATOMS: atom_id res chain seq x y z
N ILE A 1 17.56 -4.06 17.67
CA ILE A 1 16.14 -3.73 17.83
C ILE A 1 15.95 -2.98 19.15
N VAL A 2 15.11 -1.93 19.11
CA VAL A 2 14.65 -1.24 20.33
C VAL A 2 13.12 -1.26 20.34
N THR A 3 12.55 -1.57 21.49
CA THR A 3 11.10 -1.60 21.70
C THR A 3 10.72 -0.74 22.89
N ASN A 4 9.42 -0.43 23.03
CA ASN A 4 8.92 0.27 24.22
C ASN A 4 9.22 -0.49 25.52
N ARG A 5 9.47 -1.80 25.46
CA ARG A 5 9.82 -2.62 26.62
C ARG A 5 11.22 -2.28 27.11
N ASP A 6 12.16 -2.07 26.20
CA ASP A 6 13.55 -1.72 26.50
C ASP A 6 13.65 -0.31 27.10
N LEU A 7 12.78 0.61 26.66
CA LEU A 7 12.77 2.00 27.08
C LEU A 7 11.85 2.27 28.28
N ARG A 8 11.02 1.33 28.71
CA ARG A 8 9.97 1.57 29.71
C ARG A 8 10.48 2.12 31.04
N PHE A 9 11.66 1.71 31.46
CA PHE A 9 12.27 2.11 32.71
C PHE A 9 13.53 2.97 32.52
N GLU A 10 13.84 3.32 31.27
CA GLU A 10 14.98 4.18 30.97
C GLU A 10 14.66 5.62 31.33
N LYS A 11 15.49 6.19 32.20
CA LYS A 11 15.32 7.57 32.73
C LYS A 11 16.37 8.53 32.19
N ILE A 12 17.42 8.01 31.52
CA ILE A 12 18.58 8.79 31.08
C ILE A 12 18.51 9.01 29.57
N ASN A 13 18.03 10.17 29.14
CA ASN A 13 17.87 10.51 27.73
C ASN A 13 19.19 10.66 26.94
N SER A 14 20.34 10.74 27.62
CA SER A 14 21.66 10.83 27.02
C SER A 14 22.35 9.48 26.82
N ARG A 15 21.72 8.39 27.24
CA ARG A 15 22.26 7.04 27.07
C ARG A 15 22.29 6.62 25.62
N SER A 16 23.39 5.99 25.18
CA SER A 16 23.48 5.49 23.80
C SER A 16 22.43 4.42 23.54
N ILE A 17 21.82 4.44 22.34
CA ILE A 17 20.87 3.41 21.91
C ILE A 17 21.53 2.01 21.86
N LEU A 18 22.83 1.95 21.63
CA LEU A 18 23.61 0.72 21.65
C LEU A 18 23.61 0.01 22.99
N GLU A 19 23.43 0.75 24.08
CA GLU A 19 23.41 0.21 25.45
C GLU A 19 22.03 -0.33 25.86
N VAL A 20 20.97 0.05 25.14
CA VAL A 20 19.60 -0.33 25.47
C VAL A 20 18.96 -1.24 24.42
N MET A 21 19.53 -1.32 23.23
CA MET A 21 19.00 -2.17 22.16
C MET A 21 19.39 -3.64 22.33
N THR A 22 18.55 -4.53 21.81
CA THR A 22 18.93 -5.92 21.57
C THR A 22 19.69 -6.00 20.24
N SER A 23 20.96 -6.35 20.26
CA SER A 23 21.84 -6.47 19.10
C SER A 23 22.32 -7.89 18.84
N GLU A 24 22.32 -8.75 19.86
CA GLU A 24 22.81 -10.13 19.77
C GLU A 24 21.66 -11.13 19.69
N ASN A 25 21.89 -12.27 19.05
CA ASN A 25 20.94 -13.36 18.91
C ASN A 25 19.57 -12.94 18.38
N LEU A 26 19.57 -11.98 17.44
CA LEU A 26 18.32 -11.54 16.81
C LEU A 26 17.69 -12.66 15.99
N VAL A 27 16.44 -12.95 16.29
CA VAL A 27 15.63 -13.83 15.46
C VAL A 27 15.19 -13.03 14.22
N THR A 28 15.57 -13.51 13.04
CA THR A 28 15.26 -12.88 11.76
C THR A 28 14.65 -13.89 10.80
N ALA A 29 13.98 -13.41 9.77
CA ALA A 29 13.50 -14.20 8.65
C ALA A 29 14.21 -13.78 7.36
N ALA A 30 14.32 -14.69 6.40
CA ALA A 30 14.84 -14.38 5.07
C ALA A 30 13.78 -13.64 4.23
N GLU A 31 14.23 -12.89 3.23
CA GLU A 31 13.36 -12.32 2.21
C GLU A 31 12.54 -13.43 1.53
N GLY A 32 11.24 -13.22 1.34
CA GLY A 32 10.32 -14.21 0.79
C GLY A 32 9.64 -15.12 1.83
N THR A 33 9.99 -15.04 3.12
CA THR A 33 9.30 -15.75 4.20
C THR A 33 7.80 -15.44 4.17
N THR A 34 6.98 -16.47 4.13
CA THR A 34 5.52 -16.35 4.17
C THR A 34 5.01 -15.94 5.56
N LEU A 35 3.80 -15.38 5.62
CA LEU A 35 3.19 -15.03 6.92
C LEU A 35 2.95 -16.27 7.80
N GLN A 36 2.69 -17.44 7.21
CA GLN A 36 2.50 -18.69 7.94
C GLN A 36 3.80 -19.17 8.58
N GLU A 37 4.91 -19.14 7.85
CA GLU A 37 6.24 -19.45 8.38
C GLU A 37 6.64 -18.46 9.47
N ALA A 38 6.39 -17.16 9.23
CA ALA A 38 6.64 -16.10 10.20
C ALA A 38 5.86 -16.29 11.50
N GLU A 39 4.60 -16.74 11.43
CA GLU A 39 3.78 -17.08 12.59
C GLU A 39 4.46 -18.15 13.45
N GLY A 40 4.95 -19.23 12.81
CA GLY A 40 5.68 -20.29 13.52
C GLY A 40 6.94 -19.76 14.22
N ILE A 41 7.73 -18.90 13.54
CA ILE A 41 8.95 -18.30 14.11
C ILE A 41 8.60 -17.39 15.30
N LEU A 42 7.59 -16.53 15.17
CA LEU A 42 7.14 -15.64 16.22
C LEU A 42 6.68 -16.42 17.46
N GLN A 43 5.90 -17.50 17.25
CA GLN A 43 5.37 -18.34 18.33
C GLN A 43 6.48 -19.10 19.06
N GLN A 44 7.38 -19.76 18.32
CA GLN A 44 8.48 -20.54 18.90
C GLN A 44 9.42 -19.67 19.74
N ASN A 45 9.71 -18.46 19.28
CA ASN A 45 10.62 -17.54 19.95
C ASN A 45 9.93 -16.58 20.93
N LYS A 46 8.60 -16.64 21.06
CA LYS A 46 7.79 -15.77 21.93
C LYS A 46 8.03 -14.28 21.68
N ILE A 47 8.17 -13.90 20.41
CA ILE A 47 8.39 -12.52 19.96
C ILE A 47 7.20 -12.01 19.15
N GLU A 48 7.02 -10.71 19.08
CA GLU A 48 5.91 -10.07 18.37
C GLU A 48 6.35 -9.38 17.05
N LYS A 49 7.64 -9.25 16.82
CA LYS A 49 8.23 -8.57 15.67
C LYS A 49 9.38 -9.40 15.13
N LEU A 50 9.33 -9.67 13.83
CA LEU A 50 10.30 -10.48 13.12
C LEU A 50 10.91 -9.65 11.99
N PRO A 51 12.15 -9.18 12.14
CA PRO A 51 12.88 -8.51 11.07
C PRO A 51 13.09 -9.47 9.90
N VAL A 52 12.90 -8.97 8.69
CA VAL A 52 13.21 -9.69 7.45
C VAL A 52 14.51 -9.11 6.90
N VAL A 53 15.46 -9.98 6.61
CA VAL A 53 16.78 -9.60 6.12
C VAL A 53 17.09 -10.24 4.78
N ASP A 54 17.90 -9.56 3.97
CA ASP A 54 18.46 -10.11 2.72
C ASP A 54 19.64 -11.04 2.98
N VAL A 55 20.25 -11.55 1.90
CA VAL A 55 21.42 -12.43 1.93
C VAL A 55 22.66 -11.79 2.56
N ASN A 56 22.71 -10.47 2.64
CA ASN A 56 23.80 -9.70 3.26
C ASN A 56 23.46 -9.29 4.70
N TYR A 57 22.40 -9.85 5.29
CA TYR A 57 21.89 -9.51 6.63
C TYR A 57 21.42 -8.04 6.75
N LYS A 58 21.03 -7.41 5.64
CA LYS A 58 20.48 -6.08 5.60
C LYS A 58 18.96 -6.14 5.80
N LEU A 59 18.42 -5.27 6.65
CA LEU A 59 16.98 -5.18 6.90
C LEU A 59 16.24 -4.75 5.64
N VAL A 60 15.31 -5.59 5.17
CA VAL A 60 14.45 -5.35 4.00
C VAL A 60 12.96 -5.32 4.35
N GLY A 61 12.58 -5.78 5.54
CA GLY A 61 11.19 -5.79 5.97
C GLY A 61 11.02 -6.08 7.45
N LEU A 62 9.76 -6.04 7.89
CA LEU A 62 9.36 -6.38 9.24
C LEU A 62 7.99 -7.07 9.19
N ILE A 63 7.88 -8.26 9.78
CA ILE A 63 6.62 -8.95 9.98
C ILE A 63 6.26 -8.86 11.47
N THR A 64 5.02 -8.51 11.79
CA THR A 64 4.56 -8.41 13.16
C THR A 64 3.39 -9.36 13.44
N PHE A 65 3.19 -9.72 14.70
CA PHE A 65 2.00 -10.45 15.15
C PHE A 65 0.70 -9.77 14.69
N ARG A 66 0.67 -8.43 14.66
CA ARG A 66 -0.50 -7.66 14.20
C ARG A 66 -0.81 -7.87 12.72
N ASP A 67 0.20 -8.06 11.88
CA ASP A 67 0.01 -8.30 10.44
C ASP A 67 -0.67 -9.65 10.22
N ILE A 68 -0.25 -10.68 10.95
CA ILE A 68 -0.84 -12.01 10.91
C ILE A 68 -2.28 -11.99 11.45
N THR A 69 -2.50 -11.36 12.61
CA THR A 69 -3.84 -11.24 13.20
C THR A 69 -4.81 -10.50 12.30
N LYS A 70 -4.36 -9.40 11.67
CA LYS A 70 -5.19 -8.64 10.72
C LYS A 70 -5.53 -9.43 9.46
N LEU A 71 -4.63 -10.30 9.01
CA LEU A 71 -4.93 -11.17 7.88
C LEU A 71 -6.08 -12.11 8.18
N ALA A 72 -6.07 -12.73 9.37
CA ALA A 72 -7.14 -13.62 9.82
C ALA A 72 -8.47 -12.87 10.04
N GLN A 73 -8.42 -11.65 10.60
CA GLN A 73 -9.61 -10.83 10.88
C GLN A 73 -10.22 -10.20 9.62
N LYS A 74 -9.41 -9.95 8.58
CA LYS A 74 -9.84 -9.29 7.35
C LYS A 74 -9.38 -10.06 6.11
N PRO A 75 -9.93 -11.26 5.88
CA PRO A 75 -9.50 -12.14 4.80
C PRO A 75 -9.78 -11.57 3.41
N VAL A 76 -10.81 -10.72 3.27
CA VAL A 76 -11.22 -10.09 2.00
C VAL A 76 -10.56 -8.73 1.76
N ALA A 77 -9.61 -8.31 2.59
CA ALA A 77 -8.90 -7.05 2.36
C ALA A 77 -8.12 -7.10 1.04
N ASN A 78 -8.25 -6.03 0.23
CA ASN A 78 -7.57 -5.93 -1.06
C ASN A 78 -6.07 -5.69 -0.84
N LYS A 79 -5.28 -6.71 -1.10
CA LYS A 79 -3.82 -6.72 -0.86
C LYS A 79 -3.05 -7.03 -2.13
N ASP A 80 -1.83 -6.55 -2.19
CA ASP A 80 -0.87 -6.94 -3.21
C ASP A 80 -0.22 -8.31 -2.88
N LYS A 81 0.65 -8.77 -3.77
CA LYS A 81 1.38 -10.05 -3.61
C LYS A 81 2.31 -10.11 -2.38
N PHE A 82 2.62 -8.97 -1.78
CA PHE A 82 3.42 -8.86 -0.57
C PHE A 82 2.57 -8.73 0.71
N GLY A 83 1.23 -8.81 0.59
CA GLY A 83 0.30 -8.66 1.70
C GLY A 83 0.05 -7.22 2.14
N ARG A 84 0.53 -6.21 1.39
CA ARG A 84 0.27 -4.80 1.68
C ARG A 84 -1.09 -4.39 1.12
N LEU A 85 -1.81 -3.52 1.83
CA LEU A 85 -3.07 -2.97 1.34
C LEU A 85 -2.81 -2.19 0.05
N ARG A 86 -3.63 -2.46 -0.97
CA ARG A 86 -3.64 -1.63 -2.18
C ARG A 86 -4.21 -0.26 -1.88
N VAL A 87 -3.65 0.75 -2.55
CA VAL A 87 -4.01 2.15 -2.36
C VAL A 87 -4.40 2.79 -3.68
N ALA A 88 -5.42 3.63 -3.63
CA ALA A 88 -5.82 4.46 -4.76
C ALA A 88 -5.74 5.95 -4.39
N ALA A 89 -5.42 6.79 -5.35
CA ALA A 89 -5.32 8.24 -5.16
C ALA A 89 -6.18 9.01 -6.15
N ALA A 90 -6.78 10.11 -5.69
CA ALA A 90 -7.66 10.92 -6.52
C ALA A 90 -6.87 11.85 -7.46
N LEU A 91 -7.39 11.97 -8.68
CA LEU A 91 -6.99 12.94 -9.71
C LEU A 91 -8.17 13.88 -10.00
N GLY A 92 -7.88 15.17 -10.12
CA GLY A 92 -8.81 16.16 -10.71
C GLY A 92 -8.69 16.20 -12.23
N VAL A 93 -9.65 16.91 -12.86
CA VAL A 93 -9.61 17.24 -14.29
C VAL A 93 -8.94 18.62 -14.43
N THR A 94 -7.64 18.66 -14.18
CA THR A 94 -6.81 19.86 -14.13
C THR A 94 -5.63 19.74 -15.10
N ALA A 95 -5.02 20.86 -15.46
CA ALA A 95 -3.90 20.87 -16.41
C ALA A 95 -2.69 20.04 -15.94
N ASP A 96 -2.51 19.89 -14.62
CA ASP A 96 -1.43 19.13 -13.98
C ASP A 96 -1.80 17.65 -13.71
N ALA A 97 -2.97 17.17 -14.14
CA ALA A 97 -3.45 15.80 -13.86
C ALA A 97 -2.42 14.72 -14.24
N LEU A 98 -1.76 14.84 -15.39
CA LEU A 98 -0.77 13.88 -15.86
C LEU A 98 0.53 13.93 -15.05
N GLU A 99 0.96 15.11 -14.62
CA GLU A 99 2.12 15.30 -13.74
C GLU A 99 1.85 14.66 -12.37
N ARG A 100 0.68 14.93 -11.79
CA ARG A 100 0.23 14.32 -10.53
C ARG A 100 0.12 12.80 -10.65
N ALA A 101 -0.49 12.27 -11.72
CA ALA A 101 -0.55 10.83 -11.96
C ALA A 101 0.86 10.21 -12.02
N THR A 102 1.81 10.90 -12.67
CA THR A 102 3.20 10.44 -12.76
C THR A 102 3.86 10.36 -11.38
N ALA A 103 3.68 11.37 -10.54
CA ALA A 103 4.21 11.38 -9.19
C ALA A 103 3.61 10.26 -8.33
N LEU A 104 2.30 10.01 -8.45
CA LEU A 104 1.60 8.93 -7.74
C LEU A 104 2.10 7.54 -8.17
N VAL A 105 2.27 7.30 -9.47
CA VAL A 105 2.81 6.04 -10.00
C VAL A 105 4.24 5.82 -9.49
N ASN A 106 5.08 6.85 -9.51
CA ASN A 106 6.44 6.78 -8.97
C ASN A 106 6.47 6.51 -7.45
N ALA A 107 5.44 6.96 -6.72
CA ALA A 107 5.26 6.65 -5.30
C ALA A 107 4.66 5.26 -5.04
N GLY A 108 4.30 4.50 -6.08
CA GLY A 108 3.81 3.12 -5.97
C GLY A 108 2.30 3.01 -5.71
N VAL A 109 1.48 3.94 -6.24
CA VAL A 109 0.02 3.80 -6.18
C VAL A 109 -0.44 2.60 -7.02
N ASP A 110 -1.45 1.88 -6.54
CA ASP A 110 -2.02 0.71 -7.25
C ASP A 110 -3.10 1.11 -8.25
N ALA A 111 -3.85 2.19 -7.98
CA ALA A 111 -4.88 2.71 -8.86
C ALA A 111 -5.02 4.23 -8.72
N VAL A 112 -5.60 4.89 -9.71
CA VAL A 112 -6.01 6.28 -9.62
C VAL A 112 -7.51 6.42 -9.83
N ILE A 113 -8.11 7.42 -9.20
CA ILE A 113 -9.53 7.72 -9.31
C ILE A 113 -9.68 9.13 -9.89
N ILE A 114 -10.21 9.25 -11.10
CA ILE A 114 -10.64 10.55 -11.64
C ILE A 114 -11.97 10.87 -10.97
N ASP A 115 -11.91 11.69 -9.91
CA ASP A 115 -13.03 11.96 -9.02
C ASP A 115 -13.61 13.34 -9.29
N THR A 116 -14.81 13.37 -9.85
CA THR A 116 -15.53 14.61 -10.25
C THR A 116 -17.01 14.52 -9.89
N ALA A 117 -17.67 15.68 -9.78
CA ALA A 117 -19.11 15.73 -9.58
C ALA A 117 -19.89 15.16 -10.78
N HIS A 118 -19.32 15.26 -12.01
CA HIS A 118 -19.94 14.82 -13.26
C HIS A 118 -18.92 14.08 -14.12
N GLY A 119 -18.85 12.75 -13.95
CA GLY A 119 -17.89 11.90 -14.69
C GLY A 119 -18.18 11.80 -16.19
N HIS A 120 -19.45 11.99 -16.61
CA HIS A 120 -19.86 11.89 -18.03
C HIS A 120 -19.57 13.19 -18.78
N THR A 121 -18.29 13.57 -18.86
CA THR A 121 -17.87 14.78 -19.59
C THR A 121 -16.63 14.50 -20.47
N LYS A 122 -16.49 15.29 -21.53
CA LYS A 122 -15.33 15.20 -22.44
C LYS A 122 -14.01 15.40 -21.69
N GLY A 123 -13.92 16.38 -20.79
CA GLY A 123 -12.71 16.66 -20.04
C GLY A 123 -12.23 15.49 -19.18
N VAL A 124 -13.18 14.75 -18.58
CA VAL A 124 -12.88 13.52 -17.82
C VAL A 124 -12.27 12.45 -18.73
N VAL A 125 -12.87 12.24 -19.92
CA VAL A 125 -12.38 11.24 -20.89
C VAL A 125 -11.02 11.66 -21.47
N ASP A 126 -10.79 12.94 -21.69
CA ASP A 126 -9.49 13.42 -22.16
C ASP A 126 -8.38 13.10 -21.13
N VAL A 127 -8.61 13.35 -19.84
CA VAL A 127 -7.67 12.97 -18.75
C VAL A 127 -7.52 11.46 -18.65
N LEU A 128 -8.61 10.68 -18.72
CA LEU A 128 -8.57 9.22 -18.72
C LEU A 128 -7.64 8.69 -19.81
N LYS A 129 -7.85 9.15 -21.06
CA LYS A 129 -7.04 8.74 -22.21
C LYS A 129 -5.57 9.13 -22.04
N LEU A 130 -5.28 10.32 -21.54
CA LEU A 130 -3.90 10.76 -21.27
C LEU A 130 -3.21 9.85 -20.24
N VAL A 131 -3.89 9.51 -19.16
CA VAL A 131 -3.34 8.64 -18.11
C VAL A 131 -3.14 7.22 -18.63
N LYS A 132 -4.14 6.63 -19.30
CA LYS A 132 -4.04 5.28 -19.88
C LYS A 132 -2.99 5.18 -21.00
N ALA A 133 -2.83 6.21 -21.82
CA ALA A 133 -1.78 6.24 -22.83
C ALA A 133 -0.36 6.21 -22.24
N LYS A 134 -0.15 6.88 -21.11
CA LYS A 134 1.16 6.92 -20.44
C LYS A 134 1.37 5.70 -19.51
N PHE A 135 0.32 5.21 -18.88
CA PHE A 135 0.36 4.13 -17.89
C PHE A 135 -0.70 3.05 -18.23
N PRO A 136 -0.50 2.25 -19.30
CA PRO A 136 -1.51 1.30 -19.79
C PRO A 136 -1.90 0.22 -18.76
N ASN A 137 -1.01 -0.11 -17.83
CA ASN A 137 -1.23 -1.12 -16.78
C ASN A 137 -1.74 -0.55 -15.45
N LEU A 138 -1.94 0.77 -15.36
CA LEU A 138 -2.49 1.40 -14.17
C LEU A 138 -4.01 1.31 -14.20
N ASP A 139 -4.62 0.81 -13.13
CA ASP A 139 -6.07 0.81 -12.99
C ASP A 139 -6.58 2.25 -12.80
N VAL A 140 -7.52 2.67 -13.66
CA VAL A 140 -8.14 4.00 -13.61
C VAL A 140 -9.63 3.86 -13.38
N ILE A 141 -10.08 4.32 -12.22
CA ILE A 141 -11.49 4.39 -11.84
C ILE A 141 -12.00 5.79 -12.12
N VAL A 142 -13.21 5.93 -12.66
CA VAL A 142 -13.77 7.23 -13.06
C VAL A 142 -15.15 7.44 -12.46
N GLY A 143 -15.41 8.62 -11.94
CA GLY A 143 -16.73 9.02 -11.42
C GLY A 143 -16.79 10.51 -11.02
N ASN A 144 -17.94 10.93 -10.51
CA ASN A 144 -19.13 10.14 -10.21
C ASN A 144 -20.07 10.07 -11.41
N ILE A 145 -20.79 8.97 -11.54
CA ILE A 145 -21.82 8.77 -12.56
C ILE A 145 -23.10 8.26 -11.94
N ALA A 146 -24.22 8.45 -12.62
CA ALA A 146 -25.53 8.02 -12.16
C ALA A 146 -26.37 7.30 -13.24
N THR A 147 -25.87 7.18 -14.47
CA THR A 147 -26.62 6.59 -15.58
C THR A 147 -25.85 5.44 -16.27
N PRO A 148 -26.57 4.46 -16.84
CA PRO A 148 -25.95 3.36 -17.60
C PRO A 148 -25.12 3.86 -18.80
N GLU A 149 -25.65 4.89 -19.49
CA GLU A 149 -24.98 5.48 -20.66
C GLU A 149 -23.62 6.07 -20.27
N ALA A 150 -23.52 6.73 -19.11
CA ALA A 150 -22.27 7.26 -18.60
C ALA A 150 -21.27 6.13 -18.28
N ALA A 151 -21.76 5.02 -17.70
CA ALA A 151 -20.91 3.86 -17.43
C ALA A 151 -20.34 3.26 -18.72
N LEU A 152 -21.21 3.01 -19.71
CA LEU A 152 -20.81 2.48 -21.00
C LEU A 152 -19.79 3.40 -21.69
N TYR A 153 -20.08 4.70 -21.73
CA TYR A 153 -19.20 5.70 -22.33
C TYR A 153 -17.80 5.72 -21.71
N LEU A 154 -17.69 5.62 -20.39
CA LEU A 154 -16.38 5.64 -19.72
C LEU A 154 -15.62 4.31 -19.93
N VAL A 155 -16.29 3.17 -19.89
CA VAL A 155 -15.68 1.86 -20.12
C VAL A 155 -15.17 1.76 -21.57
N GLU A 156 -15.95 2.19 -22.56
CA GLU A 156 -15.54 2.23 -23.97
C GLU A 156 -14.34 3.16 -24.21
N ASN A 157 -14.13 4.14 -23.34
CA ASN A 157 -12.99 5.05 -23.42
C ASN A 157 -11.79 4.61 -22.53
N GLY A 158 -11.85 3.41 -21.94
CA GLY A 158 -10.72 2.77 -21.29
C GLY A 158 -10.70 2.87 -19.75
N ALA A 159 -11.81 3.21 -19.11
CA ALA A 159 -11.91 3.10 -17.65
C ALA A 159 -11.93 1.64 -17.20
N ASP A 160 -11.10 1.29 -16.21
CA ASP A 160 -11.05 -0.04 -15.60
C ASP A 160 -12.17 -0.22 -14.56
N GLY A 161 -12.70 0.88 -14.04
CA GLY A 161 -13.83 0.88 -13.13
C GLY A 161 -14.60 2.19 -13.17
N VAL A 162 -15.86 2.14 -12.72
CA VAL A 162 -16.71 3.32 -12.61
C VAL A 162 -17.24 3.48 -11.19
N LYS A 163 -17.24 4.72 -10.70
CA LYS A 163 -17.77 5.08 -9.38
C LYS A 163 -19.18 5.64 -9.55
N VAL A 164 -20.16 4.86 -9.11
CA VAL A 164 -21.60 5.24 -9.14
C VAL A 164 -21.95 5.94 -7.84
N GLY A 165 -22.53 7.14 -7.93
CA GLY A 165 -22.94 7.92 -6.77
C GLY A 165 -23.03 9.40 -7.08
N ILE A 166 -23.38 10.16 -6.07
CA ILE A 166 -23.49 11.63 -6.12
C ILE A 166 -22.43 12.24 -5.21
#